data_bb113e9c376c404e1fdc208cff98da4e
#
_entry.id   bb113e9c376c404e1fdc208cff98da4e
#
_cell.length_a   1.000
_cell.length_b   1.000
_cell.length_c   1.000
_cell.angle_alpha   90.00
_cell.angle_beta   90.00
_cell.angle_gamma   90.00
#
_symmetry.space_group_name_H-M   'P 1'
#
loop_
_entity.id
_entity.type
_entity.pdbx_description
1 polymer ?
#
loop_
_entity_poly.entity_id
_entity_poly.type
_entity_poly.pdbx_seq_one_letter_code
_entity_poly.pdbx_strand_id
1 'polypeptide(L)'
;MMKELRFYNTLTRKKENFTPIDPTKVRLYVCGPTVYDYAHIGNARPVIVFDILFRLLRHVYGNDHVLYVRNITDVDDKINARAAHEYPNVSLNDAIRQLTERTYSQFQQDTIALGCLLPTSQPRATEHLEEMRALIERLLEKGHAYKAENHILFSIKSIKNPPHYGAFSNRSLDEMRAGARIDVAAYKREEMDFVLWKPSVEGEPGWESPGGIPVLGRPGWHIECSAMSMAKLLAPYGGGLTCDDPIANIFDIHGGGLDLIFPHHENEIAQSCSAFGTERMANFWMHNGFLQVEGKKMSKSFSNFITIRSVLENNFLEFNGVLADEMKQNWAGLSARFSMLQTHYREPLNWTAQRLMQSSSELYRWYELLRSKKSMMENNEAIDDTLIDALSDDLNTPKALTLLRKFYKAGDAWALANGMNLLGLLRQEWVKKIDSPLFIKKTSLDSKFIDQRIAERLRLIHNKEWEAADTIRDELAAEGVLLKDSKDPRSGERITMWEIKRF
;
A
#
# COMPACT_ATOMS: atom_id res chain seq x y z
N MET A 1 1.69 -4.21 30.89
CA MET A 1 2.75 -4.97 30.19
C MET A 1 2.68 -4.59 28.71
N MET A 2 3.82 -4.34 28.05
CA MET A 2 3.81 -4.13 26.60
C MET A 2 3.26 -5.36 25.89
N LYS A 3 2.43 -5.16 24.85
CA LYS A 3 1.83 -6.24 24.09
C LYS A 3 2.91 -6.98 23.30
N GLU A 4 2.90 -8.30 23.35
CA GLU A 4 3.82 -9.13 22.57
C GLU A 4 3.40 -9.14 21.09
N LEU A 5 4.30 -8.70 20.21
CA LEU A 5 4.10 -8.69 18.76
C LEU A 5 4.79 -9.92 18.14
N ARG A 6 4.10 -10.60 17.23
CA ARG A 6 4.65 -11.75 16.51
C ARG A 6 4.44 -11.56 15.01
N PHE A 7 5.52 -11.60 14.25
CA PHE A 7 5.48 -11.43 12.80
C PHE A 7 6.15 -12.60 12.08
N TYR A 8 5.66 -12.92 10.90
CA TYR A 8 6.35 -13.85 10.01
C TYR A 8 7.59 -13.16 9.45
N ASN A 9 8.75 -13.73 9.72
CA ASN A 9 10.03 -13.23 9.25
C ASN A 9 10.45 -14.04 8.01
N THR A 10 10.54 -13.38 6.85
CA THR A 10 10.97 -14.03 5.60
C THR A 10 12.41 -14.57 5.69
N LEU A 11 13.26 -13.92 6.51
CA LEU A 11 14.65 -14.35 6.70
C LEU A 11 14.73 -15.76 7.32
N THR A 12 13.93 -16.02 8.35
CA THR A 12 13.91 -17.30 9.08
C THR A 12 12.78 -18.21 8.64
N ARG A 13 11.78 -17.70 7.88
CA ARG A 13 10.56 -18.38 7.44
C ARG A 13 9.70 -18.89 8.58
N LYS A 14 9.74 -18.20 9.69
CA LYS A 14 8.97 -18.53 10.90
C LYS A 14 8.23 -17.30 11.41
N LYS A 15 7.17 -17.55 12.14
CA LYS A 15 6.52 -16.50 12.94
C LYS A 15 7.28 -16.41 14.26
N GLU A 16 7.83 -15.25 14.55
CA GLU A 16 8.71 -14.99 15.68
C GLU A 16 8.23 -13.79 16.48
N ASN A 17 8.60 -13.75 17.75
CA ASN A 17 8.36 -12.59 18.60
C ASN A 17 9.22 -11.43 18.13
N PHE A 18 8.60 -10.27 17.93
CA PHE A 18 9.28 -9.06 17.56
C PHE A 18 9.71 -8.30 18.81
N THR A 19 11.01 -8.07 18.92
CA THR A 19 11.60 -7.20 19.92
C THR A 19 12.46 -6.17 19.19
N PRO A 20 12.16 -4.88 19.28
CA PRO A 20 12.97 -3.86 18.62
C PRO A 20 14.35 -3.73 19.28
N ILE A 21 15.32 -3.28 18.53
CA ILE A 21 16.68 -2.99 19.03
C ILE A 21 16.61 -1.91 20.09
N ASP A 22 15.83 -0.87 19.84
CA ASP A 22 15.53 0.20 20.79
C ASP A 22 14.01 0.49 20.76
N PRO A 23 13.27 0.21 21.85
CA PRO A 23 11.82 0.45 21.87
C PRO A 23 11.42 1.92 21.78
N THR A 24 12.37 2.84 21.97
CA THR A 24 12.15 4.28 21.78
C THR A 24 12.47 4.75 20.37
N LYS A 25 12.99 3.87 19.49
CA LYS A 25 13.42 4.16 18.12
C LYS A 25 13.25 2.95 17.21
N VAL A 26 12.04 2.43 17.12
CA VAL A 26 11.74 1.28 16.22
C VAL A 26 11.90 1.71 14.76
N ARG A 27 12.76 1.04 14.00
CA ARG A 27 13.22 1.43 12.67
C ARG A 27 12.64 0.52 11.60
N LEU A 28 11.79 1.08 10.74
CA LEU A 28 11.11 0.40 9.63
C LEU A 28 11.53 1.03 8.30
N TYR A 29 12.10 0.23 7.39
CA TYR A 29 12.33 0.61 6.00
C TYR A 29 11.41 -0.18 5.07
N VAL A 30 10.82 0.49 4.10
CA VAL A 30 9.99 -0.17 3.06
C VAL A 30 10.39 0.36 1.69
N CYS A 31 10.69 -0.54 0.76
CA CYS A 31 10.96 -0.16 -0.62
C CYS A 31 9.73 0.51 -1.25
N GLY A 32 9.93 1.73 -1.71
CA GLY A 32 8.91 2.57 -2.34
C GLY A 32 8.82 2.38 -3.86
N PRO A 33 7.98 3.15 -4.53
CA PRO A 33 7.79 3.04 -5.96
C PRO A 33 8.90 3.74 -6.77
N THR A 34 9.10 3.24 -8.00
CA THR A 34 9.80 4.00 -9.05
C THR A 34 8.78 4.91 -9.74
N VAL A 35 9.05 6.22 -9.75
CA VAL A 35 8.09 7.25 -10.19
C VAL A 35 8.17 7.52 -11.71
N TYR A 36 8.09 6.47 -12.53
CA TYR A 36 8.06 6.57 -14.00
C TYR A 36 6.64 6.62 -14.57
N ASP A 37 5.64 6.14 -13.85
CA ASP A 37 4.23 6.10 -14.27
C ASP A 37 3.34 6.15 -13.01
N TYR A 38 2.05 6.37 -13.20
CA TYR A 38 1.10 6.30 -12.08
C TYR A 38 1.14 4.92 -11.41
N ALA A 39 1.10 4.92 -10.08
CA ALA A 39 1.13 3.71 -9.30
C ALA A 39 -0.10 2.83 -9.59
N HIS A 40 0.12 1.54 -9.84
CA HIS A 40 -0.97 0.60 -10.06
C HIS A 40 -1.50 0.04 -8.73
N ILE A 41 -2.68 -0.57 -8.76
CA ILE A 41 -3.36 -1.09 -7.57
C ILE A 41 -2.51 -2.13 -6.80
N GLY A 42 -1.58 -2.81 -7.47
CA GLY A 42 -0.60 -3.69 -6.82
C GLY A 42 0.37 -2.94 -5.91
N ASN A 43 0.71 -1.67 -6.24
CA ASN A 43 1.55 -0.82 -5.41
C ASN A 43 0.79 -0.28 -4.17
N ALA A 44 -0.54 -0.22 -4.21
CA ALA A 44 -1.34 0.15 -3.05
C ALA A 44 -1.21 -0.87 -1.91
N ARG A 45 -1.05 -2.16 -2.26
CA ARG A 45 -1.01 -3.23 -1.26
C ARG A 45 0.12 -3.09 -0.25
N PRO A 46 1.41 -2.99 -0.63
CA PRO A 46 2.48 -2.75 0.33
C PRO A 46 2.27 -1.46 1.13
N VAL A 47 1.81 -0.38 0.49
CA VAL A 47 1.57 0.89 1.18
C VAL A 47 0.53 0.72 2.30
N ILE A 48 -0.59 0.01 2.04
CA ILE A 48 -1.64 -0.25 3.04
C ILE A 48 -1.14 -1.20 4.13
N VAL A 49 -0.45 -2.28 3.76
CA VAL A 49 0.05 -3.28 4.73
C VAL A 49 1.05 -2.67 5.70
N PHE A 50 2.01 -1.91 5.21
CA PHE A 50 3.01 -1.28 6.06
C PHE A 50 2.47 -0.05 6.80
N ASP A 51 1.40 0.58 6.33
CA ASP A 51 0.65 1.55 7.13
C ASP A 51 -0.05 0.90 8.34
N ILE A 52 -0.62 -0.31 8.18
CA ILE A 52 -1.18 -1.06 9.32
C ILE A 52 -0.07 -1.43 10.32
N LEU A 53 1.08 -1.90 9.85
CA LEU A 53 2.22 -2.16 10.71
C LEU A 53 2.70 -0.90 11.44
N PHE A 54 2.83 0.22 10.73
CA PHE A 54 3.23 1.50 11.30
C PHE A 54 2.26 1.98 12.39
N ARG A 55 0.94 1.87 12.16
CA ARG A 55 -0.10 2.19 13.16
C ARG A 55 -0.02 1.28 14.39
N LEU A 56 0.16 -0.02 14.19
CA LEU A 56 0.32 -0.99 15.28
C LEU A 56 1.56 -0.69 16.11
N LEU A 57 2.71 -0.48 15.47
CA LEU A 57 3.97 -0.14 16.16
C LEU A 57 3.83 1.17 16.95
N ARG A 58 3.22 2.20 16.36
CA ARG A 58 2.95 3.47 17.05
C ARG A 58 2.02 3.31 18.26
N HIS A 59 1.04 2.43 18.16
CA HIS A 59 0.15 2.13 19.28
C HIS A 59 0.90 1.44 20.44
N VAL A 60 1.80 0.50 20.11
CA VAL A 60 2.51 -0.31 21.12
C VAL A 60 3.69 0.42 21.74
N TYR A 61 4.47 1.12 20.92
CA TYR A 61 5.73 1.77 21.36
C TYR A 61 5.62 3.28 21.54
N GLY A 62 4.60 3.92 21.02
CA GLY A 62 4.40 5.38 21.05
C GLY A 62 4.57 6.01 19.66
N ASN A 63 3.83 7.09 19.44
CA ASN A 63 3.76 7.75 18.14
C ASN A 63 5.12 8.25 17.63
N ASP A 64 5.94 8.78 18.53
CA ASP A 64 7.24 9.41 18.20
C ASP A 64 8.42 8.42 18.30
N HIS A 65 8.13 7.16 18.66
CA HIS A 65 9.14 6.12 18.82
C HIS A 65 9.27 5.21 17.58
N VAL A 66 8.55 5.47 16.51
CA VAL A 66 8.59 4.66 15.29
C VAL A 66 9.04 5.48 14.10
N LEU A 67 10.15 5.06 13.51
CA LEU A 67 10.74 5.68 12.33
C LEU A 67 10.39 4.84 11.11
N TYR A 68 9.46 5.33 10.32
CA TYR A 68 9.06 4.69 9.06
C TYR A 68 9.67 5.44 7.89
N VAL A 69 10.57 4.78 7.17
CA VAL A 69 11.20 5.28 5.95
C VAL A 69 10.67 4.53 4.75
N ARG A 70 10.19 5.25 3.74
CA ARG A 70 9.79 4.70 2.45
C ARG A 70 10.40 5.55 1.34
N ASN A 71 11.33 4.99 0.58
CA ASN A 71 12.03 5.73 -0.46
C ASN A 71 11.16 6.03 -1.69
N ILE A 72 11.69 6.91 -2.52
CA ILE A 72 11.21 7.20 -3.87
C ILE A 72 12.39 6.99 -4.83
N THR A 73 12.23 6.07 -5.76
CA THR A 73 13.20 5.89 -6.87
C THR A 73 12.84 6.84 -8.00
N ASP A 74 13.63 7.89 -8.14
CA ASP A 74 13.46 8.97 -9.14
C ASP A 74 14.59 9.00 -10.19
N VAL A 75 15.38 7.95 -10.27
CA VAL A 75 16.38 7.68 -11.29
C VAL A 75 16.29 6.24 -11.77
N ASP A 76 15.98 6.01 -13.05
CA ASP A 76 15.86 4.68 -13.67
C ASP A 76 15.74 4.81 -15.19
N ASP A 77 16.17 3.78 -15.94
CA ASP A 77 16.07 3.77 -17.41
C ASP A 77 14.63 3.94 -17.91
N LYS A 78 13.65 3.41 -17.16
CA LYS A 78 12.22 3.56 -17.49
C LYS A 78 11.75 5.00 -17.33
N ILE A 79 12.32 5.75 -16.36
CA ILE A 79 12.05 7.17 -16.19
C ILE A 79 12.57 7.93 -17.41
N ASN A 80 13.81 7.67 -17.82
CA ASN A 80 14.42 8.33 -18.98
C ASN A 80 13.60 8.07 -20.27
N ALA A 81 13.29 6.80 -20.54
CA ALA A 81 12.50 6.41 -21.70
C ALA A 81 11.09 7.03 -21.71
N ARG A 82 10.43 7.05 -20.57
CA ARG A 82 9.08 7.62 -20.42
C ARG A 82 9.09 9.14 -20.58
N ALA A 83 10.06 9.82 -19.97
CA ALA A 83 10.21 11.27 -20.07
C ALA A 83 10.48 11.72 -21.48
N ALA A 84 11.40 11.05 -22.19
CA ALA A 84 11.69 11.33 -23.61
C ALA A 84 10.46 11.14 -24.51
N HIS A 85 9.64 10.12 -24.22
CA HIS A 85 8.40 9.85 -24.97
C HIS A 85 7.30 10.89 -24.70
N GLU A 86 7.10 11.29 -23.43
CA GLU A 86 6.01 12.22 -23.07
C GLU A 86 6.35 13.69 -23.36
N TYR A 87 7.62 14.06 -23.28
CA TYR A 87 8.09 15.45 -23.43
C TYR A 87 9.14 15.59 -24.55
N PRO A 88 8.82 15.25 -25.83
CA PRO A 88 9.79 15.15 -26.91
C PRO A 88 10.45 16.50 -27.28
N ASN A 89 9.85 17.63 -26.87
CA ASN A 89 10.33 18.98 -27.19
C ASN A 89 11.01 19.67 -25.98
N VAL A 90 11.31 18.94 -24.93
CA VAL A 90 11.95 19.43 -23.71
C VAL A 90 13.28 18.72 -23.52
N SER A 91 14.28 19.37 -22.90
CA SER A 91 15.53 18.65 -22.56
C SER A 91 15.23 17.43 -21.71
N LEU A 92 15.96 16.32 -21.90
CA LEU A 92 15.67 15.06 -21.18
C LEU A 92 15.70 15.26 -19.67
N ASN A 93 16.63 16.05 -19.14
CA ASN A 93 16.73 16.34 -17.69
C ASN A 93 15.51 17.12 -17.17
N ASP A 94 15.01 18.10 -17.92
CA ASP A 94 13.80 18.82 -17.56
C ASP A 94 12.54 17.95 -17.69
N ALA A 95 12.50 17.10 -18.71
CA ALA A 95 11.42 16.13 -18.91
C ALA A 95 11.35 15.12 -17.76
N ILE A 96 12.49 14.59 -17.31
CA ILE A 96 12.61 13.69 -16.16
C ILE A 96 12.10 14.38 -14.89
N ARG A 97 12.54 15.62 -14.65
CA ARG A 97 12.10 16.39 -13.47
C ARG A 97 10.59 16.60 -13.47
N GLN A 98 10.01 17.00 -14.59
CA GLN A 98 8.56 17.18 -14.73
C GLN A 98 7.79 15.87 -14.52
N LEU A 99 8.26 14.77 -15.12
CA LEU A 99 7.64 13.45 -14.98
C LEU A 99 7.67 12.97 -13.53
N THR A 100 8.86 12.98 -12.91
CA THR A 100 9.06 12.45 -11.55
C THR A 100 8.29 13.27 -10.51
N GLU A 101 8.26 14.60 -10.62
CA GLU A 101 7.50 15.45 -9.71
C GLU A 101 5.99 15.25 -9.84
N ARG A 102 5.47 15.16 -11.06
CA ARG A 102 4.05 14.88 -11.32
C ARG A 102 3.64 13.51 -10.77
N THR A 103 4.40 12.46 -11.06
CA THR A 103 4.09 11.10 -10.62
C THR A 103 4.26 10.92 -9.11
N TYR A 104 5.25 11.57 -8.51
CA TYR A 104 5.42 11.63 -7.06
C TYR A 104 4.24 12.32 -6.38
N SER A 105 3.87 13.52 -6.84
CA SER A 105 2.74 14.27 -6.29
C SER A 105 1.44 13.46 -6.37
N GLN A 106 1.21 12.79 -7.52
CA GLN A 106 0.07 11.90 -7.69
C GLN A 106 0.09 10.72 -6.72
N PHE A 107 1.25 10.08 -6.54
CA PHE A 107 1.40 8.98 -5.59
C PHE A 107 1.10 9.41 -4.15
N GLN A 108 1.51 10.62 -3.74
CA GLN A 108 1.19 11.17 -2.42
C GLN A 108 -0.33 11.34 -2.25
N GLN A 109 -1.00 11.95 -3.22
CA GLN A 109 -2.46 12.13 -3.20
C GLN A 109 -3.18 10.78 -3.13
N ASP A 110 -2.77 9.82 -3.93
CA ASP A 110 -3.34 8.47 -3.96
C ASP A 110 -3.20 7.77 -2.61
N THR A 111 -2.02 7.84 -1.97
CA THR A 111 -1.79 7.20 -0.66
C THR A 111 -2.61 7.86 0.46
N ILE A 112 -2.78 9.18 0.42
CA ILE A 112 -3.65 9.90 1.36
C ILE A 112 -5.12 9.49 1.16
N ALA A 113 -5.58 9.38 -0.09
CA ALA A 113 -6.94 8.94 -0.40
C ALA A 113 -7.19 7.49 0.07
N LEU A 114 -6.18 6.61 0.00
CA LEU A 114 -6.22 5.26 0.57
C LEU A 114 -6.24 5.24 2.11
N GLY A 115 -6.22 6.39 2.79
CA GLY A 115 -6.23 6.47 4.25
C GLY A 115 -4.90 6.14 4.92
N CYS A 116 -3.81 6.13 4.19
CA CYS A 116 -2.48 5.86 4.74
C CYS A 116 -1.90 7.09 5.42
N LEU A 117 -1.16 6.86 6.50
CA LEU A 117 -0.32 7.87 7.14
C LEU A 117 0.90 8.15 6.25
N LEU A 118 1.39 9.36 6.32
CA LEU A 118 2.69 9.68 5.74
C LEU A 118 3.80 8.96 6.53
N PRO A 119 4.82 8.39 5.86
CA PRO A 119 5.99 7.89 6.54
C PRO A 119 6.75 9.02 7.23
N THR A 120 7.59 8.70 8.19
CA THR A 120 8.43 9.66 8.90
C THR A 120 9.41 10.35 7.95
N SER A 121 9.90 9.62 6.94
CA SER A 121 10.80 10.14 5.91
C SER A 121 10.57 9.45 4.57
N GLN A 122 10.69 10.22 3.49
CA GLN A 122 10.59 9.72 2.11
C GLN A 122 11.81 10.19 1.30
N PRO A 123 12.99 9.57 1.51
CA PRO A 123 14.19 9.95 0.77
C PRO A 123 14.05 9.65 -0.72
N ARG A 124 14.53 10.56 -1.57
CA ARG A 124 14.66 10.36 -3.01
C ARG A 124 16.04 9.81 -3.34
N ALA A 125 16.13 8.91 -4.31
CA ALA A 125 17.41 8.33 -4.74
C ALA A 125 18.41 9.42 -5.17
N THR A 126 17.95 10.42 -5.94
CA THR A 126 18.78 11.53 -6.43
C THR A 126 19.31 12.46 -5.31
N GLU A 127 18.72 12.41 -4.12
CA GLU A 127 19.17 13.19 -2.94
C GLU A 127 20.20 12.42 -2.10
N HIS A 128 20.54 11.16 -2.46
CA HIS A 128 21.43 10.26 -1.70
C HIS A 128 22.57 9.67 -2.52
N LEU A 129 22.99 10.38 -3.57
CA LEU A 129 24.06 9.92 -4.46
C LEU A 129 25.42 9.84 -3.75
N GLU A 130 25.70 10.75 -2.83
CA GLU A 130 26.95 10.74 -2.07
C GLU A 130 27.04 9.51 -1.16
N GLU A 131 25.95 9.13 -0.51
CA GLU A 131 25.89 7.92 0.31
C GLU A 131 26.03 6.66 -0.53
N MET A 132 25.44 6.65 -1.74
CA MET A 132 25.62 5.54 -2.70
C MET A 132 27.07 5.43 -3.14
N ARG A 133 27.70 6.54 -3.54
CA ARG A 133 29.10 6.58 -3.94
C ARG A 133 30.01 6.09 -2.81
N ALA A 134 29.83 6.61 -1.60
CA ALA A 134 30.64 6.22 -0.46
C ALA A 134 30.45 4.73 -0.07
N LEU A 135 29.23 4.18 -0.20
CA LEU A 135 28.98 2.77 0.03
C LEU A 135 29.64 1.91 -1.04
N ILE A 136 29.64 2.34 -2.31
CA ILE A 136 30.33 1.67 -3.42
C ILE A 136 31.85 1.67 -3.20
N GLU A 137 32.43 2.83 -2.79
CA GLU A 137 33.87 2.93 -2.47
C GLU A 137 34.25 1.92 -1.36
N ARG A 138 33.47 1.83 -0.29
CA ARG A 138 33.71 0.85 0.78
C ARG A 138 33.64 -0.61 0.25
N LEU A 139 32.72 -0.92 -0.68
CA LEU A 139 32.65 -2.24 -1.30
C LEU A 139 33.86 -2.53 -2.21
N LEU A 140 34.38 -1.51 -2.92
CA LEU A 140 35.60 -1.61 -3.71
C LEU A 140 36.82 -1.86 -2.82
N GLU A 141 36.99 -1.08 -1.74
CA GLU A 141 38.08 -1.22 -0.77
C GLU A 141 38.10 -2.59 -0.12
N LYS A 142 36.92 -3.15 0.20
CA LYS A 142 36.80 -4.50 0.78
C LYS A 142 36.89 -5.63 -0.24
N GLY A 143 37.00 -5.33 -1.52
CA GLY A 143 37.12 -6.33 -2.60
C GLY A 143 35.81 -7.03 -2.95
N HIS A 144 34.66 -6.47 -2.53
CA HIS A 144 33.33 -6.98 -2.91
C HIS A 144 32.80 -6.40 -4.22
N ALA A 145 33.39 -5.32 -4.71
CA ALA A 145 33.08 -4.72 -5.99
C ALA A 145 34.30 -4.63 -6.90
N TYR A 146 34.06 -4.51 -8.19
CA TYR A 146 35.12 -4.35 -9.20
C TYR A 146 34.66 -3.44 -10.35
N LYS A 147 35.66 -2.86 -11.04
CA LYS A 147 35.46 -1.99 -12.21
C LYS A 147 35.59 -2.81 -13.50
N ALA A 148 34.68 -2.56 -14.45
CA ALA A 148 34.73 -3.13 -15.80
C ALA A 148 33.99 -2.21 -16.80
N GLU A 149 34.66 -1.79 -17.88
CA GLU A 149 34.07 -0.96 -18.96
C GLU A 149 33.26 0.26 -18.43
N ASN A 150 33.86 1.03 -17.53
CA ASN A 150 33.22 2.17 -16.86
C ASN A 150 31.99 1.81 -15.97
N HIS A 151 31.74 0.53 -15.71
CA HIS A 151 30.78 0.07 -14.73
C HIS A 151 31.48 -0.29 -13.42
N ILE A 152 30.73 -0.24 -12.31
CA ILE A 152 31.10 -0.89 -11.08
C ILE A 152 30.07 -1.97 -10.77
N LEU A 153 30.56 -3.18 -10.53
CA LEU A 153 29.73 -4.37 -10.28
C LEU A 153 30.03 -4.95 -8.93
N PHE A 154 29.02 -5.48 -8.28
CA PHE A 154 29.15 -6.32 -7.10
C PHE A 154 29.54 -7.74 -7.55
N SER A 155 30.55 -8.32 -6.90
CA SER A 155 31.00 -9.69 -7.15
C SER A 155 30.36 -10.66 -6.16
N ILE A 156 29.40 -11.47 -6.58
CA ILE A 156 28.74 -12.43 -5.68
C ILE A 156 29.70 -13.49 -5.14
N LYS A 157 30.73 -13.85 -5.92
CA LYS A 157 31.79 -14.78 -5.48
C LYS A 157 32.69 -14.22 -4.39
N SER A 158 32.66 -12.93 -4.14
CA SER A 158 33.45 -12.28 -3.07
C SER A 158 32.91 -12.59 -1.67
N ILE A 159 31.65 -13.01 -1.56
CA ILE A 159 31.01 -13.34 -0.28
C ILE A 159 31.55 -14.67 0.22
N LYS A 160 32.41 -14.62 1.24
CA LYS A 160 33.02 -15.81 1.86
C LYS A 160 32.30 -16.27 3.12
N ASN A 161 31.73 -15.33 3.85
CA ASN A 161 31.04 -15.56 5.12
C ASN A 161 29.52 -15.42 4.95
N PRO A 162 28.70 -16.01 5.82
CA PRO A 162 27.27 -15.78 5.82
C PRO A 162 26.91 -14.29 5.99
N PRO A 163 25.79 -13.84 5.41
CA PRO A 163 24.83 -14.62 4.61
C PRO A 163 25.34 -14.90 3.19
N HIS A 164 25.28 -16.17 2.77
CA HIS A 164 25.64 -16.53 1.40
C HIS A 164 24.56 -16.05 0.43
N TYR A 165 24.98 -15.62 -0.76
CA TYR A 165 24.07 -15.16 -1.81
C TYR A 165 23.09 -16.30 -2.22
N GLY A 166 21.80 -15.98 -2.24
CA GLY A 166 20.71 -16.92 -2.50
C GLY A 166 20.09 -17.52 -1.22
N ALA A 167 20.71 -17.36 -0.06
CA ALA A 167 20.18 -17.90 1.20
C ALA A 167 18.85 -17.26 1.60
N PHE A 168 18.71 -15.97 1.38
CA PHE A 168 17.47 -15.23 1.68
C PHE A 168 16.31 -15.64 0.78
N SER A 169 16.51 -15.63 -0.53
CA SER A 169 15.48 -16.02 -1.51
C SER A 169 15.23 -17.53 -1.53
N ASN A 170 16.13 -18.33 -0.92
CA ASN A 170 16.11 -19.80 -0.93
C ASN A 170 16.10 -20.37 -2.36
N ARG A 171 16.89 -19.78 -3.21
CA ARG A 171 17.06 -20.21 -4.59
C ARG A 171 18.50 -20.69 -4.79
N SER A 172 18.65 -21.77 -5.53
CA SER A 172 19.94 -22.14 -6.07
C SER A 172 20.37 -21.15 -7.17
N LEU A 173 21.66 -21.04 -7.43
CA LEU A 173 22.15 -20.17 -8.51
C LEU A 173 21.54 -20.53 -9.87
N ASP A 174 21.24 -21.81 -10.13
CA ASP A 174 20.61 -22.24 -11.38
C ASP A 174 19.13 -21.81 -11.47
N GLU A 175 18.39 -21.87 -10.37
CA GLU A 175 17.01 -21.34 -10.31
C GLU A 175 16.96 -19.82 -10.45
N MET A 176 17.97 -19.12 -9.92
CA MET A 176 18.09 -17.68 -10.10
C MET A 176 18.37 -17.30 -11.55
N ARG A 177 19.27 -18.06 -12.23
CA ARG A 177 19.54 -17.89 -13.67
C ARG A 177 18.31 -18.12 -14.53
N ALA A 178 17.52 -19.13 -14.23
CA ALA A 178 16.30 -19.45 -14.99
C ALA A 178 15.18 -18.43 -14.78
N GLY A 179 15.12 -17.75 -13.61
CA GLY A 179 14.03 -16.84 -13.22
C GLY A 179 14.33 -15.35 -13.33
N ALA A 180 15.58 -14.96 -13.45
CA ALA A 180 15.98 -13.56 -13.55
C ALA A 180 16.09 -13.11 -15.01
N ARG A 181 15.67 -11.87 -15.29
CA ARG A 181 16.16 -11.14 -16.47
C ARG A 181 17.62 -10.76 -16.19
N ILE A 182 18.53 -11.71 -16.39
CA ILE A 182 19.96 -11.48 -16.24
C ILE A 182 20.40 -10.73 -17.49
N ASP A 183 20.90 -9.54 -17.28
CA ASP A 183 21.58 -8.82 -18.35
C ASP A 183 22.95 -9.50 -18.58
N VAL A 184 23.01 -10.33 -19.59
CA VAL A 184 24.25 -11.04 -19.96
C VAL A 184 25.14 -10.04 -20.69
N ALA A 185 26.07 -9.42 -19.97
CA ALA A 185 27.00 -8.46 -20.51
C ALA A 185 28.43 -8.96 -20.43
N ALA A 186 29.20 -8.76 -21.50
CA ALA A 186 30.58 -9.24 -21.63
C ALA A 186 31.53 -8.68 -20.55
N TYR A 187 31.19 -7.53 -19.97
CA TYR A 187 31.97 -6.91 -18.91
C TYR A 187 31.81 -7.57 -17.52
N LYS A 188 30.84 -8.47 -17.34
CA LYS A 188 30.64 -9.20 -16.07
C LYS A 188 31.64 -10.34 -15.94
N ARG A 189 32.20 -10.51 -14.74
CA ARG A 189 33.05 -11.66 -14.41
C ARG A 189 32.23 -12.92 -14.22
N GLU A 190 31.05 -12.77 -13.59
CA GLU A 190 30.07 -13.81 -13.38
C GLU A 190 28.70 -13.31 -13.82
N GLU A 191 27.91 -14.21 -14.34
CA GLU A 191 26.59 -13.92 -14.87
C GLU A 191 25.66 -13.25 -13.83
N MET A 192 25.76 -13.68 -12.56
CA MET A 192 24.95 -13.17 -11.47
C MET A 192 25.48 -11.89 -10.81
N ASP A 193 26.68 -11.43 -11.18
CA ASP A 193 27.18 -10.14 -10.71
C ASP A 193 26.23 -9.03 -11.14
N PHE A 194 26.00 -8.05 -10.28
CA PHE A 194 25.02 -7.02 -10.55
C PHE A 194 25.61 -5.60 -10.47
N VAL A 195 25.00 -4.70 -11.22
CA VAL A 195 25.50 -3.34 -11.39
C VAL A 195 25.23 -2.51 -10.13
N LEU A 196 26.28 -1.89 -9.59
CA LEU A 196 26.23 -0.87 -8.53
C LEU A 196 26.22 0.54 -9.10
N TRP A 197 26.99 0.75 -10.20
CA TRP A 197 27.09 2.03 -10.90
C TRP A 197 27.33 1.79 -12.38
N LYS A 198 26.67 2.55 -13.25
CA LYS A 198 26.81 2.42 -14.71
C LYS A 198 27.04 3.78 -15.37
N PRO A 199 27.76 3.86 -16.51
CA PRO A 199 27.96 5.11 -17.23
C PRO A 199 26.62 5.65 -17.73
N SER A 200 26.46 6.97 -17.71
CA SER A 200 25.37 7.68 -18.40
C SER A 200 25.78 7.98 -19.84
N VAL A 201 24.81 7.87 -20.76
CA VAL A 201 25.02 8.28 -22.14
C VAL A 201 24.77 9.79 -22.29
N GLU A 202 25.23 10.37 -23.40
CA GLU A 202 25.06 11.80 -23.67
C GLU A 202 23.57 12.20 -23.62
N GLY A 203 23.28 13.27 -22.88
CA GLY A 203 21.92 13.76 -22.67
C GLY A 203 21.17 13.14 -21.48
N GLU A 204 21.63 12.02 -20.94
CA GLU A 204 21.04 11.43 -19.72
C GLU A 204 21.58 12.10 -18.44
N PRO A 205 20.82 12.05 -17.33
CA PRO A 205 21.34 12.41 -16.03
C PRO A 205 22.59 11.61 -15.68
N GLY A 206 23.61 12.28 -15.21
CA GLY A 206 24.85 11.63 -14.80
C GLY A 206 25.56 12.43 -13.70
N TRP A 207 26.15 11.70 -12.78
CA TRP A 207 26.90 12.25 -11.66
C TRP A 207 28.32 11.72 -11.68
N GLU A 208 29.21 12.37 -10.95
CA GLU A 208 30.57 11.92 -10.81
C GLU A 208 30.62 10.47 -10.32
N SER A 209 31.34 9.61 -11.04
CA SER A 209 31.37 8.18 -10.77
C SER A 209 32.36 7.85 -9.64
N PRO A 210 32.01 6.89 -8.75
CA PRO A 210 32.94 6.39 -7.75
C PRO A 210 34.07 5.55 -8.39
N GLY A 211 35.07 5.17 -7.59
CA GLY A 211 36.17 4.30 -8.03
C GLY A 211 37.14 4.96 -9.00
N GLY A 212 37.12 6.29 -9.15
CA GLY A 212 37.98 7.01 -10.10
C GLY A 212 37.65 6.76 -11.56
N ILE A 213 36.40 6.39 -11.90
CA ILE A 213 35.92 6.27 -13.26
C ILE A 213 35.77 7.67 -13.87
N PRO A 214 36.36 7.96 -15.05
CA PRO A 214 36.46 9.33 -15.57
C PRO A 214 35.19 9.84 -16.26
N VAL A 215 34.16 9.00 -16.42
CA VAL A 215 32.89 9.35 -17.06
C VAL A 215 31.79 9.53 -16.02
N LEU A 216 30.82 10.39 -16.34
CA LEU A 216 29.62 10.51 -15.53
C LEU A 216 28.80 9.23 -15.58
N GLY A 217 28.11 8.91 -14.48
CA GLY A 217 27.31 7.71 -14.39
C GLY A 217 26.15 7.87 -13.44
N ARG A 218 25.42 6.79 -13.24
CA ARG A 218 24.24 6.71 -12.38
C ARG A 218 24.21 5.41 -11.59
N PRO A 219 23.52 5.39 -10.42
CA PRO A 219 23.45 4.21 -9.59
C PRO A 219 22.71 3.04 -10.28
N GLY A 220 23.05 1.84 -9.92
CA GLY A 220 22.23 0.66 -10.11
C GLY A 220 21.06 0.66 -9.11
N TRP A 221 19.96 0.02 -9.47
CA TRP A 221 18.72 0.05 -8.67
C TRP A 221 18.89 -0.45 -7.23
N HIS A 222 19.76 -1.42 -6.98
CA HIS A 222 19.86 -2.07 -5.66
C HIS A 222 20.64 -1.27 -4.63
N ILE A 223 21.61 -0.45 -5.06
CA ILE A 223 22.43 0.35 -4.13
C ILE A 223 21.63 1.49 -3.49
N GLU A 224 20.57 1.94 -4.15
CA GLU A 224 19.73 3.05 -3.69
C GLU A 224 19.14 2.77 -2.30
N CYS A 225 18.43 1.63 -2.14
CA CYS A 225 17.81 1.27 -0.87
C CYS A 225 18.84 0.95 0.22
N SER A 226 19.97 0.33 -0.12
CA SER A 226 21.04 0.11 0.83
C SER A 226 21.62 1.43 1.36
N ALA A 227 21.86 2.40 0.49
CA ALA A 227 22.39 3.72 0.89
C ALA A 227 21.35 4.56 1.66
N MET A 228 20.10 4.59 1.17
CA MET A 228 19.05 5.38 1.83
C MET A 228 18.66 4.81 3.20
N SER A 229 18.60 3.48 3.37
CA SER A 229 18.35 2.85 4.66
C SER A 229 19.51 3.12 5.63
N MET A 230 20.74 3.04 5.16
CA MET A 230 21.92 3.43 5.94
C MET A 230 21.83 4.89 6.40
N ALA A 231 21.57 5.83 5.49
CA ALA A 231 21.53 7.25 5.76
C ALA A 231 20.42 7.65 6.75
N LYS A 232 19.26 6.96 6.69
CA LYS A 232 18.08 7.32 7.49
C LYS A 232 17.92 6.50 8.76
N LEU A 233 18.36 5.24 8.79
CA LEU A 233 18.10 4.33 9.89
C LEU A 233 19.35 3.84 10.62
N LEU A 234 20.55 4.07 10.10
CA LEU A 234 21.80 3.67 10.76
C LEU A 234 22.63 4.90 11.17
N ALA A 235 23.04 5.74 10.22
CA ALA A 235 23.92 6.86 10.48
C ALA A 235 23.45 7.83 11.60
N PRO A 236 22.16 8.20 11.70
CA PRO A 236 21.68 9.04 12.79
C PRO A 236 21.70 8.38 14.17
N TYR A 237 21.92 7.05 14.21
CA TYR A 237 21.91 6.23 15.43
C TYR A 237 23.24 5.56 15.73
N GLY A 238 24.33 6.13 15.21
CA GLY A 238 25.69 5.69 15.48
C GLY A 238 26.21 4.54 14.62
N GLY A 239 25.44 4.13 13.59
CA GLY A 239 25.87 3.18 12.56
C GLY A 239 26.35 3.87 11.28
N GLY A 240 26.36 3.14 10.17
CA GLY A 240 26.75 3.62 8.84
C GLY A 240 28.27 3.54 8.59
N LEU A 241 28.74 4.30 7.60
CA LEU A 241 30.10 4.19 7.09
C LEU A 241 31.21 4.56 8.09
N THR A 242 30.87 5.34 9.11
CA THR A 242 31.81 5.78 10.15
C THR A 242 31.85 4.86 11.36
N CYS A 243 31.10 3.75 11.33
CA CYS A 243 30.98 2.81 12.43
C CYS A 243 31.42 1.41 11.99
N ASP A 244 32.36 0.83 12.74
CA ASP A 244 32.86 -0.55 12.51
C ASP A 244 32.16 -1.58 13.41
N ASP A 245 31.23 -1.17 14.29
CA ASP A 245 30.40 -2.10 15.06
C ASP A 245 29.33 -2.72 14.17
N PRO A 246 29.39 -4.04 13.88
CA PRO A 246 28.40 -4.70 13.06
C PRO A 246 26.98 -4.61 13.62
N ILE A 247 26.80 -4.56 14.94
CA ILE A 247 25.48 -4.53 15.59
C ILE A 247 24.80 -3.16 15.37
N ALA A 248 25.56 -2.08 15.38
CA ALA A 248 25.07 -0.74 15.09
C ALA A 248 24.59 -0.57 13.63
N ASN A 249 25.01 -1.49 12.74
CA ASN A 249 24.68 -1.50 11.31
C ASN A 249 23.50 -2.43 10.96
N ILE A 250 22.63 -2.71 11.92
CA ILE A 250 21.40 -3.47 11.76
C ILE A 250 20.21 -2.60 12.18
N PHE A 251 19.10 -2.69 11.47
CA PHE A 251 17.83 -2.06 11.87
C PHE A 251 16.73 -3.08 12.08
N ASP A 252 15.53 -2.66 12.52
CA ASP A 252 14.52 -3.60 13.02
C ASP A 252 13.80 -4.34 11.91
N ILE A 253 13.14 -3.62 10.97
CA ILE A 253 12.24 -4.22 9.99
C ILE A 253 12.53 -3.67 8.59
N HIS A 254 12.67 -4.59 7.62
CA HIS A 254 12.68 -4.28 6.19
C HIS A 254 11.47 -4.90 5.50
N GLY A 255 10.73 -4.10 4.72
CA GLY A 255 9.49 -4.52 4.10
C GLY A 255 9.40 -4.24 2.60
N GLY A 256 8.52 -4.99 1.91
CA GLY A 256 8.25 -4.80 0.49
C GLY A 256 7.27 -5.81 -0.10
N GLY A 257 7.13 -5.82 -1.42
CA GLY A 257 6.39 -6.84 -2.14
C GLY A 257 7.17 -8.16 -2.23
N LEU A 258 6.45 -9.27 -2.36
CA LEU A 258 7.06 -10.60 -2.52
C LEU A 258 7.98 -10.69 -3.76
N ASP A 259 7.74 -9.88 -4.78
CA ASP A 259 8.55 -9.74 -5.98
C ASP A 259 9.92 -9.09 -5.74
N LEU A 260 10.09 -8.38 -4.63
CA LEU A 260 11.35 -7.77 -4.25
C LEU A 260 12.31 -8.72 -3.54
N ILE A 261 11.84 -9.87 -3.04
CA ILE A 261 12.72 -10.86 -2.38
C ILE A 261 13.93 -11.15 -3.25
N PHE A 262 13.71 -11.38 -4.55
CA PHE A 262 14.76 -11.59 -5.53
C PHE A 262 14.45 -10.86 -6.84
N PRO A 263 15.41 -10.09 -7.39
CA PRO A 263 16.81 -9.97 -6.92
C PRO A 263 17.03 -8.83 -5.90
N HIS A 264 16.08 -7.93 -5.68
CA HIS A 264 16.30 -6.63 -5.03
C HIS A 264 16.79 -6.76 -3.58
N HIS A 265 16.02 -7.39 -2.70
CA HIS A 265 16.39 -7.52 -1.28
C HIS A 265 17.56 -8.47 -1.07
N GLU A 266 17.71 -9.52 -1.89
CA GLU A 266 18.91 -10.38 -1.88
C GLU A 266 20.16 -9.54 -2.15
N ASN A 267 20.10 -8.64 -3.14
CA ASN A 267 21.21 -7.76 -3.51
C ASN A 267 21.47 -6.69 -2.43
N GLU A 268 20.43 -6.16 -1.80
CA GLU A 268 20.60 -5.22 -0.67
C GLU A 268 21.31 -5.88 0.52
N ILE A 269 20.94 -7.13 0.85
CA ILE A 269 21.61 -7.90 1.89
C ILE A 269 23.08 -8.12 1.51
N ALA A 270 23.34 -8.52 0.27
CA ALA A 270 24.71 -8.72 -0.20
C ALA A 270 25.56 -7.46 -0.07
N GLN A 271 25.03 -6.30 -0.48
CA GLN A 271 25.69 -5.00 -0.39
C GLN A 271 25.94 -4.59 1.07
N SER A 272 24.90 -4.55 1.87
CA SER A 272 24.98 -4.04 3.24
C SER A 272 25.80 -4.94 4.15
N CYS A 273 25.60 -6.27 4.09
CA CYS A 273 26.36 -7.20 4.92
C CYS A 273 27.85 -7.23 4.54
N SER A 274 28.18 -7.13 3.25
CA SER A 274 29.57 -7.04 2.80
C SER A 274 30.22 -5.71 3.19
N ALA A 275 29.50 -4.60 3.06
CA ALA A 275 30.04 -3.29 3.43
C ALA A 275 30.33 -3.17 4.92
N PHE A 276 29.45 -3.70 5.78
CA PHE A 276 29.52 -3.51 7.23
C PHE A 276 30.05 -4.72 8.00
N GLY A 277 30.23 -5.88 7.34
CA GLY A 277 30.67 -7.11 8.02
C GLY A 277 29.59 -7.68 8.95
N THR A 278 28.31 -7.48 8.62
CA THR A 278 27.17 -7.95 9.41
C THR A 278 26.64 -9.28 8.85
N GLU A 279 25.99 -10.08 9.72
CA GLU A 279 25.29 -11.29 9.28
C GLU A 279 23.90 -11.03 8.72
N ARG A 280 23.38 -9.81 8.93
CA ARG A 280 22.05 -9.37 8.46
C ARG A 280 22.00 -7.85 8.33
N MET A 281 21.15 -7.36 7.45
CA MET A 281 20.85 -5.93 7.27
C MET A 281 19.72 -5.49 8.17
N ALA A 282 18.70 -6.32 8.35
CA ALA A 282 17.56 -6.09 9.21
C ALA A 282 17.20 -7.35 10.00
N ASN A 283 16.63 -7.20 11.21
CA ASN A 283 16.23 -8.31 12.05
C ASN A 283 14.98 -9.03 11.50
N PHE A 284 14.02 -8.28 10.97
CA PHE A 284 12.80 -8.80 10.38
C PHE A 284 12.65 -8.38 8.92
N TRP A 285 12.26 -9.33 8.09
CA TRP A 285 11.91 -9.11 6.69
C TRP A 285 10.46 -9.48 6.46
N MET A 286 9.66 -8.52 6.03
CA MET A 286 8.22 -8.72 5.85
C MET A 286 7.80 -8.46 4.40
N HIS A 287 7.05 -9.40 3.82
CA HIS A 287 6.64 -9.31 2.41
C HIS A 287 5.15 -9.53 2.25
N ASN A 288 4.50 -8.64 1.52
CA ASN A 288 3.12 -8.85 1.11
C ASN A 288 3.01 -9.68 -0.17
N GLY A 289 2.00 -10.53 -0.22
CA GLY A 289 1.72 -11.40 -1.38
C GLY A 289 1.32 -10.62 -2.64
N PHE A 290 1.25 -11.31 -3.77
CA PHE A 290 0.88 -10.74 -5.07
C PHE A 290 -0.60 -10.30 -5.12
N LEU A 291 -0.89 -9.38 -6.04
CA LEU A 291 -2.23 -8.98 -6.39
C LEU A 291 -2.58 -9.48 -7.81
N GLN A 292 -3.73 -10.12 -7.93
CA GLN A 292 -4.36 -10.51 -9.18
C GLN A 292 -5.59 -9.62 -9.42
N VAL A 293 -5.95 -9.41 -10.68
CA VAL A 293 -7.15 -8.68 -11.09
C VAL A 293 -8.08 -9.65 -11.81
N GLU A 294 -9.29 -9.83 -11.29
CA GLU A 294 -10.30 -10.77 -11.81
C GLU A 294 -9.70 -12.17 -12.07
N GLY A 295 -8.91 -12.68 -11.11
CA GLY A 295 -8.28 -14.00 -11.15
C GLY A 295 -7.07 -14.13 -12.09
N LYS A 296 -6.62 -13.05 -12.72
CA LYS A 296 -5.51 -13.04 -13.66
C LYS A 296 -4.35 -12.16 -13.14
N LYS A 297 -3.12 -12.50 -13.55
CA LYS A 297 -1.97 -11.62 -13.34
C LYS A 297 -2.22 -10.28 -14.02
N MET A 298 -2.00 -9.19 -13.28
CA MET A 298 -2.13 -7.84 -13.83
C MET A 298 -1.00 -7.55 -14.83
N SER A 299 -1.34 -7.14 -16.04
CA SER A 299 -0.38 -6.68 -17.04
C SER A 299 -1.01 -5.72 -18.06
N LYS A 300 -0.20 -4.85 -18.67
CA LYS A 300 -0.66 -3.95 -19.75
C LYS A 300 -1.16 -4.74 -20.98
N SER A 301 -0.55 -5.90 -21.27
CA SER A 301 -0.92 -6.76 -22.41
C SER A 301 -2.29 -7.45 -22.25
N PHE A 302 -2.77 -7.67 -21.03
CA PHE A 302 -4.09 -8.23 -20.75
C PHE A 302 -5.19 -7.18 -20.59
N SER A 303 -4.89 -5.90 -20.82
CA SER A 303 -5.85 -4.79 -20.64
C SER A 303 -6.53 -4.74 -19.27
N ASN A 304 -5.88 -5.34 -18.25
CA ASN A 304 -6.34 -5.39 -16.87
C ASN A 304 -5.42 -4.59 -15.92
N PHE A 305 -4.64 -3.67 -16.48
CA PHE A 305 -3.76 -2.80 -15.73
C PHE A 305 -4.57 -1.65 -15.12
N ILE A 306 -4.72 -1.68 -13.80
CA ILE A 306 -5.53 -0.72 -13.03
C ILE A 306 -4.58 0.14 -12.21
N THR A 307 -4.62 1.46 -12.38
CA THR A 307 -3.90 2.41 -11.53
C THR A 307 -4.71 2.71 -10.25
N ILE A 308 -4.05 3.14 -9.19
CA ILE A 308 -4.75 3.63 -7.98
C ILE A 308 -5.65 4.79 -8.39
N ARG A 309 -5.12 5.73 -9.17
CA ARG A 309 -5.86 6.90 -9.66
C ARG A 309 -7.15 6.52 -10.40
N SER A 310 -7.10 5.51 -11.27
CA SER A 310 -8.29 5.04 -11.99
C SER A 310 -9.37 4.46 -11.05
N VAL A 311 -8.97 3.85 -9.93
CA VAL A 311 -9.91 3.40 -8.89
C VAL A 311 -10.53 4.58 -8.15
N LEU A 312 -9.73 5.60 -7.85
CA LEU A 312 -10.19 6.80 -7.13
C LEU A 312 -11.13 7.67 -7.97
N GLU A 313 -10.90 7.75 -9.27
CA GLU A 313 -11.69 8.56 -10.23
C GLU A 313 -12.89 7.82 -10.80
N ASN A 314 -12.82 6.49 -10.91
CA ASN A 314 -13.95 5.71 -11.41
C ASN A 314 -15.07 5.68 -10.38
N ASN A 315 -16.19 6.28 -10.74
CA ASN A 315 -17.45 6.19 -10.03
C ASN A 315 -18.05 4.79 -10.17
N PHE A 316 -17.38 3.74 -9.63
CA PHE A 316 -18.01 2.44 -9.42
C PHE A 316 -19.18 2.52 -8.43
N LEU A 317 -19.36 3.67 -7.81
CA LEU A 317 -20.38 4.00 -6.85
C LEU A 317 -21.11 5.22 -7.39
N GLU A 318 -22.31 5.06 -7.88
CA GLU A 318 -23.23 6.16 -8.15
C GLU A 318 -23.62 6.78 -6.81
N PHE A 319 -22.87 7.80 -6.40
CA PHE A 319 -23.26 8.67 -5.31
C PHE A 319 -24.22 9.74 -5.85
N ASN A 320 -25.41 9.79 -5.32
CA ASN A 320 -26.35 10.85 -5.64
C ASN A 320 -25.94 12.17 -4.99
N GLY A 321 -25.70 13.17 -5.83
CA GLY A 321 -25.64 14.59 -5.49
C GLY A 321 -24.40 14.99 -4.70
N VAL A 322 -23.86 16.10 -5.03
CA VAL A 322 -22.99 17.06 -4.30
C VAL A 322 -22.00 16.51 -3.24
N LEU A 323 -21.34 15.37 -3.46
CA LEU A 323 -20.05 15.14 -2.82
C LEU A 323 -19.00 15.91 -3.61
N ALA A 324 -18.20 16.73 -2.94
CA ALA A 324 -16.99 17.25 -3.55
C ALA A 324 -16.15 16.10 -4.10
N ASP A 325 -15.50 16.27 -5.24
CA ASP A 325 -14.74 15.20 -5.90
C ASP A 325 -13.68 14.58 -4.99
N GLU A 326 -13.11 15.36 -4.09
CA GLU A 326 -12.19 14.87 -3.06
C GLU A 326 -12.84 13.84 -2.12
N MET A 327 -14.10 14.05 -1.71
CA MET A 327 -14.80 13.07 -0.85
C MET A 327 -15.10 11.78 -1.61
N LYS A 328 -15.44 11.86 -2.90
CA LYS A 328 -15.65 10.67 -3.74
C LYS A 328 -14.37 9.86 -3.87
N GLN A 329 -13.22 10.51 -4.16
CA GLN A 329 -11.92 9.87 -4.25
C GLN A 329 -11.50 9.22 -2.93
N ASN A 330 -11.63 9.93 -1.83
CA ASN A 330 -11.33 9.41 -0.50
C ASN A 330 -12.23 8.23 -0.12
N TRP A 331 -13.51 8.23 -0.50
CA TRP A 331 -14.40 7.11 -0.27
C TRP A 331 -14.00 5.88 -1.09
N ALA A 332 -13.69 6.07 -2.37
CA ALA A 332 -13.17 5.02 -3.23
C ALA A 332 -11.86 4.44 -2.67
N GLY A 333 -10.98 5.31 -2.17
CA GLY A 333 -9.72 4.93 -1.51
C GLY A 333 -9.93 4.09 -0.26
N LEU A 334 -10.83 4.49 0.65
CA LEU A 334 -11.15 3.70 1.85
C LEU A 334 -11.83 2.38 1.51
N SER A 335 -12.69 2.36 0.48
CA SER A 335 -13.31 1.12 -0.02
C SER A 335 -12.27 0.15 -0.58
N ALA A 336 -11.29 0.67 -1.32
CA ALA A 336 -10.14 -0.08 -1.82
C ALA A 336 -9.29 -0.64 -0.67
N ARG A 337 -8.96 0.20 0.31
CA ARG A 337 -8.26 -0.21 1.52
C ARG A 337 -9.00 -1.32 2.24
N PHE A 338 -10.29 -1.14 2.52
CA PHE A 338 -11.12 -2.14 3.18
C PHE A 338 -11.12 -3.48 2.42
N SER A 339 -11.27 -3.43 1.09
CA SER A 339 -11.21 -4.59 0.23
C SER A 339 -9.88 -5.36 0.36
N MET A 340 -8.75 -4.64 0.41
CA MET A 340 -7.43 -5.26 0.57
C MET A 340 -7.21 -5.88 1.95
N LEU A 341 -7.70 -5.25 3.02
CA LEU A 341 -7.57 -5.72 4.39
C LEU A 341 -8.38 -7.00 4.69
N GLN A 342 -9.33 -7.38 3.82
CA GLN A 342 -10.07 -8.64 3.95
C GLN A 342 -9.24 -9.90 3.66
N THR A 343 -8.05 -9.75 3.07
CA THR A 343 -7.13 -10.85 2.79
C THR A 343 -5.87 -10.66 3.63
N HIS A 344 -5.39 -11.73 4.25
CA HIS A 344 -4.13 -11.68 4.99
C HIS A 344 -3.01 -11.17 4.11
N TYR A 345 -2.13 -10.31 4.64
CA TYR A 345 -1.15 -9.59 3.81
C TYR A 345 -0.20 -10.53 3.03
N ARG A 346 0.11 -11.70 3.56
CA ARG A 346 0.99 -12.69 2.90
C ARG A 346 0.29 -13.52 1.83
N GLU A 347 -1.05 -13.61 1.87
CA GLU A 347 -1.81 -14.39 0.90
C GLU A 347 -1.98 -13.64 -0.42
N PRO A 348 -2.09 -14.35 -1.56
CA PRO A 348 -2.47 -13.72 -2.82
C PRO A 348 -3.82 -13.02 -2.71
N LEU A 349 -3.91 -11.80 -3.23
CA LEU A 349 -5.14 -11.01 -3.24
C LEU A 349 -5.75 -11.02 -4.64
N ASN A 350 -7.00 -11.48 -4.76
CA ASN A 350 -7.77 -11.29 -5.99
C ASN A 350 -8.62 -10.01 -5.87
N TRP A 351 -8.23 -8.99 -6.62
CA TRP A 351 -8.95 -7.73 -6.74
C TRP A 351 -10.09 -7.87 -7.73
N THR A 352 -11.33 -7.59 -7.29
CA THR A 352 -12.54 -7.65 -8.14
C THR A 352 -13.43 -6.44 -7.91
N ALA A 353 -14.15 -6.01 -8.94
CA ALA A 353 -15.15 -4.94 -8.83
C ALA A 353 -16.24 -5.30 -7.80
N GLN A 354 -16.71 -6.55 -7.80
CA GLN A 354 -17.71 -7.02 -6.83
C GLN A 354 -17.23 -6.86 -5.38
N ARG A 355 -15.99 -7.25 -5.10
CA ARG A 355 -15.41 -7.12 -3.74
C ARG A 355 -15.27 -5.66 -3.31
N LEU A 356 -14.91 -4.78 -4.25
CA LEU A 356 -14.84 -3.35 -3.99
C LEU A 356 -16.21 -2.76 -3.62
N MET A 357 -17.26 -3.10 -4.39
CA MET A 357 -18.65 -2.67 -4.12
C MET A 357 -19.16 -3.19 -2.78
N GLN A 358 -18.90 -4.46 -2.46
CA GLN A 358 -19.27 -5.04 -1.16
C GLN A 358 -18.58 -4.32 -0.01
N SER A 359 -17.27 -4.02 -0.16
CA SER A 359 -16.49 -3.28 0.83
C SER A 359 -17.04 -1.88 1.07
N SER A 360 -17.38 -1.18 -0.01
CA SER A 360 -17.99 0.15 0.05
C SER A 360 -19.35 0.12 0.77
N SER A 361 -20.21 -0.84 0.44
CA SER A 361 -21.52 -1.00 1.08
C SER A 361 -21.43 -1.35 2.57
N GLU A 362 -20.43 -2.15 2.95
CA GLU A 362 -20.19 -2.50 4.36
C GLU A 362 -19.66 -1.28 5.13
N LEU A 363 -18.69 -0.58 4.57
CA LEU A 363 -18.12 0.64 5.15
C LEU A 363 -19.20 1.71 5.35
N TYR A 364 -20.08 1.89 4.37
CA TYR A 364 -21.22 2.81 4.47
C TYR A 364 -22.10 2.51 5.68
N ARG A 365 -22.49 1.23 5.91
CA ARG A 365 -23.32 0.85 7.07
C ARG A 365 -22.61 1.15 8.39
N TRP A 366 -21.28 1.01 8.45
CA TRP A 366 -20.51 1.35 9.64
C TRP A 366 -20.55 2.85 9.91
N TYR A 367 -20.34 3.68 8.88
CA TYR A 367 -20.43 5.13 9.03
C TYR A 367 -21.84 5.60 9.43
N GLU A 368 -22.89 4.94 8.95
CA GLU A 368 -24.29 5.24 9.36
C GLU A 368 -24.52 4.94 10.86
N LEU A 369 -23.95 3.83 11.38
CA LEU A 369 -24.01 3.55 12.82
C LEU A 369 -23.29 4.63 13.63
N LEU A 370 -22.07 5.01 13.20
CA LEU A 370 -21.30 6.06 13.88
C LEU A 370 -22.04 7.39 13.90
N ARG A 371 -22.64 7.77 12.76
CA ARG A 371 -23.45 8.98 12.67
C ARG A 371 -24.64 8.95 13.63
N SER A 372 -25.37 7.84 13.70
CA SER A 372 -26.55 7.70 14.56
C SER A 372 -26.23 7.77 16.05
N LYS A 373 -24.97 7.53 16.43
CA LYS A 373 -24.50 7.52 17.83
C LYS A 373 -23.42 8.55 18.14
N LYS A 374 -23.31 9.59 17.33
CA LYS A 374 -22.27 10.63 17.40
C LYS A 374 -22.09 11.24 18.81
N SER A 375 -23.19 11.49 19.52
CA SER A 375 -23.15 12.04 20.87
C SER A 375 -22.53 11.11 21.93
N MET A 376 -22.37 9.81 21.62
CA MET A 376 -21.78 8.81 22.52
C MET A 376 -20.28 8.63 22.27
N MET A 377 -19.70 9.27 21.25
CA MET A 377 -18.33 9.06 20.80
C MET A 377 -17.32 10.07 21.38
N GLU A 378 -17.77 11.01 22.20
CA GLU A 378 -16.90 12.01 22.82
C GLU A 378 -16.14 11.39 24.01
N ASN A 379 -14.79 11.46 23.96
CA ASN A 379 -13.84 11.32 25.07
C ASN A 379 -13.23 9.95 25.45
N ASN A 380 -13.21 8.94 24.62
CA ASN A 380 -12.39 7.77 24.93
C ASN A 380 -11.64 7.24 23.70
N GLU A 381 -10.29 7.21 23.76
CA GLU A 381 -9.40 6.76 22.65
C GLU A 381 -8.91 5.31 22.85
N ALA A 382 -9.35 4.61 23.89
CA ALA A 382 -8.86 3.26 24.16
C ALA A 382 -9.33 2.27 23.07
N ILE A 383 -8.40 1.52 22.53
CA ILE A 383 -8.67 0.48 21.53
C ILE A 383 -8.93 -0.83 22.25
N ASP A 384 -9.91 -1.61 21.76
CA ASP A 384 -10.22 -2.93 22.30
C ASP A 384 -9.01 -3.87 22.19
N ASP A 385 -8.62 -4.48 23.28
CA ASP A 385 -7.44 -5.35 23.37
C ASP A 385 -7.50 -6.53 22.41
N THR A 386 -8.69 -7.06 22.12
CA THR A 386 -8.84 -8.19 21.18
C THR A 386 -8.48 -7.80 19.75
N LEU A 387 -8.67 -6.51 19.40
CA LEU A 387 -8.27 -5.97 18.09
C LEU A 387 -6.75 -5.87 18.00
N ILE A 388 -6.11 -5.38 19.06
CA ILE A 388 -4.64 -5.34 19.15
C ILE A 388 -4.08 -6.77 19.10
N ASP A 389 -4.69 -7.75 19.82
CA ASP A 389 -4.29 -9.16 19.74
C ASP A 389 -4.36 -9.72 18.33
N ALA A 390 -5.40 -9.36 17.57
CA ALA A 390 -5.54 -9.81 16.20
C ALA A 390 -4.41 -9.26 15.30
N LEU A 391 -4.05 -7.97 15.45
CA LEU A 391 -2.98 -7.37 14.66
C LEU A 391 -1.59 -7.78 15.15
N SER A 392 -1.42 -8.04 16.44
CA SER A 392 -0.17 -8.52 17.03
C SER A 392 0.21 -9.93 16.55
N ASP A 393 -0.75 -10.70 16.05
CA ASP A 393 -0.55 -12.03 15.49
C ASP A 393 -0.41 -11.96 13.96
N ASP A 394 0.71 -11.44 13.50
CA ASP A 394 1.12 -11.38 12.09
C ASP A 394 0.19 -10.50 11.23
N LEU A 395 -0.19 -9.34 11.74
CA LEU A 395 -1.08 -8.37 11.08
C LEU A 395 -2.38 -9.02 10.56
N ASN A 396 -3.05 -9.84 11.38
CA ASN A 396 -4.26 -10.56 10.97
C ASN A 396 -5.46 -9.61 10.79
N THR A 397 -5.42 -8.81 9.73
CA THR A 397 -6.49 -7.85 9.39
C THR A 397 -7.84 -8.52 9.10
N PRO A 398 -7.92 -9.75 8.50
CA PRO A 398 -9.21 -10.46 8.39
C PRO A 398 -9.87 -10.72 9.73
N LYS A 399 -9.09 -11.13 10.76
CA LYS A 399 -9.58 -11.33 12.13
C LYS A 399 -10.01 -9.99 12.75
N ALA A 400 -9.22 -8.94 12.56
CA ALA A 400 -9.55 -7.59 13.01
C ALA A 400 -10.88 -7.09 12.41
N LEU A 401 -11.09 -7.25 11.11
CA LEU A 401 -12.37 -6.90 10.46
C LEU A 401 -13.53 -7.75 10.97
N THR A 402 -13.30 -9.01 11.33
CA THR A 402 -14.32 -9.85 11.94
C THR A 402 -14.75 -9.32 13.31
N LEU A 403 -13.81 -8.78 14.09
CA LEU A 403 -14.12 -8.11 15.37
C LEU A 403 -14.91 -6.81 15.15
N LEU A 404 -14.52 -5.98 14.15
CA LEU A 404 -15.29 -4.78 13.81
C LEU A 404 -16.72 -5.11 13.40
N ARG A 405 -16.95 -6.20 12.66
CA ARG A 405 -18.30 -6.70 12.34
C ARG A 405 -19.10 -7.09 13.58
N LYS A 406 -18.44 -7.64 14.61
CA LYS A 406 -19.09 -7.94 15.91
C LYS A 406 -19.47 -6.65 16.63
N PHE A 407 -18.58 -5.64 16.71
CA PHE A 407 -18.88 -4.34 17.31
C PHE A 407 -20.05 -3.65 16.58
N TYR A 408 -20.04 -3.67 15.24
CA TYR A 408 -21.16 -3.17 14.45
C TYR A 408 -22.49 -3.85 14.80
N LYS A 409 -22.52 -5.20 14.85
CA LYS A 409 -23.73 -5.96 15.18
C LYS A 409 -24.22 -5.72 16.60
N ALA A 410 -23.31 -5.51 17.53
CA ALA A 410 -23.63 -5.14 18.93
C ALA A 410 -24.10 -3.68 19.06
N GLY A 411 -23.98 -2.87 18.01
CA GLY A 411 -24.24 -1.44 18.06
C GLY A 411 -23.22 -0.66 18.90
N ASP A 412 -22.05 -1.23 19.14
CA ASP A 412 -20.94 -0.58 19.86
C ASP A 412 -20.19 0.35 18.89
N ALA A 413 -20.71 1.57 18.79
CA ALA A 413 -20.17 2.59 17.89
C ALA A 413 -18.76 3.04 18.30
N TRP A 414 -18.49 3.02 19.60
CA TRP A 414 -17.20 3.47 20.13
C TRP A 414 -16.07 2.48 19.79
N ALA A 415 -16.22 1.20 20.11
CA ALA A 415 -15.24 0.17 19.75
C ALA A 415 -15.06 0.06 18.22
N LEU A 416 -16.16 0.21 17.46
CA LEU A 416 -16.13 0.25 16.01
C LEU A 416 -15.29 1.43 15.48
N ALA A 417 -15.51 2.65 15.99
CA ALA A 417 -14.81 3.85 15.55
C ALA A 417 -13.30 3.77 15.80
N ASN A 418 -12.92 3.36 17.02
CA ASN A 418 -11.50 3.24 17.38
C ASN A 418 -10.81 2.15 16.58
N GLY A 419 -11.47 1.03 16.34
CA GLY A 419 -10.94 -0.02 15.48
C GLY A 419 -10.85 0.40 14.01
N MET A 420 -11.84 1.12 13.47
CA MET A 420 -11.77 1.71 12.14
C MET A 420 -10.61 2.72 12.04
N ASN A 421 -10.40 3.53 13.06
CA ASN A 421 -9.27 4.48 13.10
C ASN A 421 -7.92 3.77 13.08
N LEU A 422 -7.75 2.72 13.89
CA LEU A 422 -6.53 1.90 13.89
C LEU A 422 -6.27 1.27 12.51
N LEU A 423 -7.31 0.80 11.84
CA LEU A 423 -7.21 0.24 10.49
C LEU A 423 -7.16 1.29 9.37
N GLY A 424 -7.15 2.59 9.70
CA GLY A 424 -7.13 3.68 8.72
C GLY A 424 -8.40 3.76 7.85
N LEU A 425 -9.52 3.28 8.37
CA LEU A 425 -10.83 3.26 7.71
C LEU A 425 -11.75 4.40 8.18
N LEU A 426 -11.33 5.20 9.18
CA LEU A 426 -12.10 6.29 9.73
C LEU A 426 -11.56 7.65 9.28
N ARG A 427 -12.45 8.48 8.75
CA ARG A 427 -12.27 9.92 8.57
C ARG A 427 -13.17 10.63 9.56
N GLN A 428 -12.61 11.15 10.65
CA GLN A 428 -13.40 11.75 11.73
C GLN A 428 -14.21 12.96 11.25
N GLU A 429 -13.67 13.76 10.32
CA GLU A 429 -14.35 14.89 9.72
C GLU A 429 -15.65 14.49 8.98
N TRP A 430 -15.74 13.26 8.49
CA TRP A 430 -16.95 12.78 7.83
C TRP A 430 -18.05 12.43 8.82
N VAL A 431 -17.70 11.82 9.94
CA VAL A 431 -18.67 11.54 11.02
C VAL A 431 -19.33 12.84 11.48
N LYS A 432 -18.58 13.95 11.48
CA LYS A 432 -19.11 15.29 11.84
C LYS A 432 -19.96 15.92 10.73
N LYS A 433 -19.64 15.67 9.45
CA LYS A 433 -20.26 16.29 8.28
C LYS A 433 -21.45 15.51 7.70
N ILE A 434 -21.64 14.23 8.07
CA ILE A 434 -22.71 13.35 7.56
C ILE A 434 -24.09 13.69 8.20
N ASP A 435 -24.33 14.93 8.62
CA ASP A 435 -25.66 15.38 9.05
C ASP A 435 -26.61 15.67 7.87
N SER A 436 -26.10 15.74 6.65
CA SER A 436 -26.92 15.82 5.44
C SER A 436 -26.99 14.46 4.74
N PRO A 437 -28.06 14.15 4.02
CA PRO A 437 -28.25 12.88 3.33
C PRO A 437 -27.34 12.73 2.09
N LEU A 438 -26.01 12.73 2.30
CA LEU A 438 -24.99 12.67 1.25
C LEU A 438 -25.03 11.36 0.46
N PHE A 439 -25.69 10.32 1.00
CA PHE A 439 -25.74 8.98 0.45
C PHE A 439 -27.16 8.46 0.19
N ILE A 440 -28.13 9.36 0.08
CA ILE A 440 -29.48 8.99 -0.35
C ILE A 440 -29.53 9.19 -1.86
N LYS A 441 -29.77 8.12 -2.61
CA LYS A 441 -30.22 8.27 -3.99
C LYS A 441 -31.46 9.14 -3.93
N LYS A 442 -31.35 10.39 -4.35
CA LYS A 442 -32.50 11.26 -4.52
C LYS A 442 -33.27 10.62 -5.66
N THR A 443 -34.37 9.93 -5.35
CA THR A 443 -35.26 9.54 -6.43
C THR A 443 -35.64 10.81 -7.16
N SER A 444 -35.64 10.76 -8.48
CA SER A 444 -36.14 11.87 -9.28
C SER A 444 -37.65 12.05 -9.09
N LEU A 445 -38.26 11.07 -8.41
CA LEU A 445 -39.69 11.00 -8.22
C LEU A 445 -40.11 11.82 -6.97
N ASP A 446 -41.12 12.66 -7.13
CA ASP A 446 -41.79 13.36 -6.01
C ASP A 446 -42.48 12.32 -5.09
N SER A 447 -42.42 12.55 -3.76
CA SER A 447 -43.09 11.69 -2.78
C SER A 447 -44.58 11.47 -3.10
N LYS A 448 -45.27 12.50 -3.57
CA LYS A 448 -46.66 12.38 -4.02
C LYS A 448 -46.83 11.43 -5.18
N PHE A 449 -45.93 11.45 -6.14
CA PHE A 449 -45.93 10.52 -7.26
C PHE A 449 -45.68 9.08 -6.77
N ILE A 450 -44.74 8.87 -5.86
CA ILE A 450 -44.48 7.56 -5.28
C ILE A 450 -45.71 7.01 -4.56
N ASP A 451 -46.36 7.84 -3.73
CA ASP A 451 -47.57 7.49 -3.00
C ASP A 451 -48.74 7.14 -3.94
N GLN A 452 -48.88 7.90 -5.06
CA GLN A 452 -49.87 7.59 -6.12
C GLN A 452 -49.61 6.25 -6.79
N ARG A 453 -48.35 5.94 -7.14
CA ARG A 453 -47.97 4.67 -7.75
C ARG A 453 -48.17 3.49 -6.79
N ILE A 454 -47.91 3.71 -5.47
CA ILE A 454 -48.18 2.71 -4.43
C ILE A 454 -49.70 2.46 -4.32
N ALA A 455 -50.52 3.52 -4.31
CA ALA A 455 -51.99 3.36 -4.28
C ALA A 455 -52.54 2.64 -5.50
N GLU A 456 -51.99 2.90 -6.69
CA GLU A 456 -52.29 2.16 -7.92
C GLU A 456 -51.88 0.69 -7.81
N ARG A 457 -50.67 0.40 -7.36
CA ARG A 457 -50.20 -0.98 -7.12
C ARG A 457 -51.10 -1.74 -6.15
N LEU A 458 -51.50 -1.13 -5.05
CA LEU A 458 -52.39 -1.75 -4.06
C LEU A 458 -53.75 -2.07 -4.67
N ARG A 459 -54.30 -1.20 -5.55
CA ARG A 459 -55.52 -1.48 -6.32
C ARG A 459 -55.37 -2.67 -7.24
N LEU A 460 -54.26 -2.76 -7.99
CA LEU A 460 -53.95 -3.88 -8.87
C LEU A 460 -53.83 -5.20 -8.08
N ILE A 461 -53.20 -5.18 -6.93
CA ILE A 461 -53.11 -6.33 -6.02
C ILE A 461 -54.53 -6.76 -5.55
N HIS A 462 -55.39 -5.82 -5.21
CA HIS A 462 -56.75 -6.08 -4.80
C HIS A 462 -57.56 -6.76 -5.94
N ASN A 463 -57.32 -6.33 -7.17
CA ASN A 463 -57.95 -6.87 -8.38
C ASN A 463 -57.27 -8.18 -8.85
N LYS A 464 -56.24 -8.68 -8.18
CA LYS A 464 -55.42 -9.84 -8.56
C LYS A 464 -54.66 -9.70 -9.87
N GLU A 465 -54.34 -8.46 -10.26
CA GLU A 465 -53.54 -8.13 -11.45
C GLU A 465 -52.06 -8.08 -11.09
N TRP A 466 -51.48 -9.27 -10.81
CA TRP A 466 -50.16 -9.38 -10.19
C TRP A 466 -49.00 -8.87 -11.06
N GLU A 467 -49.04 -9.16 -12.36
CA GLU A 467 -47.98 -8.74 -13.30
C GLU A 467 -47.88 -7.21 -13.40
N ALA A 468 -49.03 -6.51 -13.46
CA ALA A 468 -49.05 -5.07 -13.48
C ALA A 468 -48.59 -4.44 -12.15
N ALA A 469 -48.93 -5.07 -11.02
CA ALA A 469 -48.47 -4.64 -9.70
C ALA A 469 -46.96 -4.84 -9.53
N ASP A 470 -46.40 -5.93 -10.07
CA ASP A 470 -44.98 -6.18 -10.05
C ASP A 470 -44.20 -5.23 -10.97
N THR A 471 -44.75 -4.87 -12.13
CA THR A 471 -44.18 -3.84 -13.01
C THR A 471 -44.02 -2.49 -12.28
N ILE A 472 -45.03 -2.05 -11.53
CA ILE A 472 -44.94 -0.81 -10.74
C ILE A 472 -43.83 -0.92 -9.67
N ARG A 473 -43.72 -2.07 -9.01
CA ARG A 473 -42.67 -2.32 -8.02
C ARG A 473 -41.28 -2.21 -8.66
N ASP A 474 -41.11 -2.83 -9.83
CA ASP A 474 -39.82 -2.86 -10.52
C ASP A 474 -39.45 -1.49 -11.11
N GLU A 475 -40.42 -0.71 -11.63
CA GLU A 475 -40.26 0.66 -12.04
C GLU A 475 -39.78 1.54 -10.87
N LEU A 476 -40.45 1.45 -9.73
CA LEU A 476 -40.06 2.20 -8.53
C LEU A 476 -38.69 1.75 -7.99
N ALA A 477 -38.39 0.45 -8.07
CA ALA A 477 -37.10 -0.08 -7.68
C ALA A 477 -35.97 0.40 -8.60
N ALA A 478 -36.22 0.55 -9.90
CA ALA A 478 -35.28 1.12 -10.87
C ALA A 478 -34.94 2.58 -10.53
N GLU A 479 -35.93 3.33 -10.05
CA GLU A 479 -35.76 4.70 -9.57
C GLU A 479 -35.24 4.79 -8.13
N GLY A 480 -34.86 3.64 -7.53
CA GLY A 480 -34.27 3.60 -6.18
C GLY A 480 -35.27 3.63 -5.04
N VAL A 481 -36.54 3.34 -5.28
CA VAL A 481 -37.58 3.24 -4.24
C VAL A 481 -37.83 1.77 -3.90
N LEU A 482 -37.62 1.38 -2.65
CA LEU A 482 -37.91 0.04 -2.13
C LEU A 482 -39.27 0.01 -1.45
N LEU A 483 -40.13 -0.90 -1.86
CA LEU A 483 -41.45 -1.08 -1.26
C LEU A 483 -41.37 -2.20 -0.20
N LYS A 484 -41.98 -1.92 0.96
CA LYS A 484 -42.16 -2.87 2.09
C LYS A 484 -43.63 -3.07 2.35
N ASP A 485 -44.12 -4.25 1.97
CA ASP A 485 -45.50 -4.64 2.24
C ASP A 485 -45.63 -5.15 3.68
N SER A 486 -46.69 -4.71 4.35
CA SER A 486 -47.06 -5.15 5.70
C SER A 486 -48.61 -5.18 5.82
N LYS A 487 -49.13 -5.64 6.96
CA LYS A 487 -50.54 -5.53 7.29
C LYS A 487 -50.71 -4.45 8.35
N ASP A 488 -51.70 -3.60 8.17
CA ASP A 488 -52.09 -2.65 9.19
C ASP A 488 -52.58 -3.40 10.45
N PRO A 489 -51.99 -3.13 11.61
CA PRO A 489 -52.36 -3.86 12.87
C PRO A 489 -53.80 -3.65 13.30
N ARG A 490 -54.47 -2.59 12.83
CA ARG A 490 -55.83 -2.22 13.26
C ARG A 490 -56.88 -2.69 12.28
N SER A 491 -56.65 -2.54 10.98
CA SER A 491 -57.61 -2.92 9.93
C SER A 491 -57.33 -4.27 9.30
N GLY A 492 -56.13 -4.84 9.45
CA GLY A 492 -55.68 -6.06 8.77
C GLY A 492 -55.47 -5.92 7.28
N GLU A 493 -55.67 -4.72 6.71
CA GLU A 493 -55.46 -4.43 5.31
C GLU A 493 -53.98 -4.38 4.94
N ARG A 494 -53.67 -4.70 3.67
CA ARG A 494 -52.30 -4.56 3.15
C ARG A 494 -51.94 -3.09 3.00
N ILE A 495 -50.85 -2.69 3.64
CA ILE A 495 -50.25 -1.40 3.48
C ILE A 495 -48.83 -1.57 2.91
N THR A 496 -48.40 -0.61 2.08
CA THR A 496 -47.05 -0.57 1.52
C THR A 496 -46.37 0.70 2.04
N MET A 497 -45.30 0.52 2.77
CA MET A 497 -44.38 1.61 3.10
C MET A 497 -43.26 1.62 2.07
N TRP A 498 -42.64 2.76 1.86
CA TRP A 498 -41.51 2.87 0.97
C TRP A 498 -40.31 3.52 1.65
N GLU A 499 -39.16 3.13 1.21
CA GLU A 499 -37.91 3.79 1.58
C GLU A 499 -37.05 3.95 0.33
N ILE A 500 -36.20 4.96 0.33
CA ILE A 500 -35.22 5.13 -0.73
C ILE A 500 -34.14 4.05 -0.55
N LYS A 501 -33.82 3.34 -1.61
CA LYS A 501 -32.80 2.29 -1.61
C LYS A 501 -31.48 2.91 -1.14
N ARG A 502 -31.04 2.49 0.02
CA ARG A 502 -29.73 2.81 0.56
C ARG A 502 -28.75 1.81 0.00
N PHE A 503 -27.67 2.29 -0.58
CA PHE A 503 -26.61 1.44 -1.13
C PHE A 503 -25.67 0.93 -0.05
#